data_9c65df95527ea5187f2083e1287031b5
#
_entry.id   9c65df95527ea5187f2083e1287031b5
#
_cell.length_a   1.000
_cell.length_b   1.000
_cell.length_c   1.000
_cell.angle_alpha   90.00
_cell.angle_beta   90.00
_cell.angle_gamma   90.00
#
_symmetry.space_group_name_H-M   'P 1'
#
loop_
_entity.id
_entity.type
_entity.pdbx_description
1 polymer ?
#
loop_
_entity_poly.entity_id
_entity_poly.type
_entity_poly.pdbx_seq_one_letter_code
_entity_poly.pdbx_strand_id
1 'polypeptide(L)'
;MLDVAARPATKVQTSRGRQERLVAIVSERSLLRSGEIRLVSGGTSAFYFDMKPTLFSPEGAALVAERVLEFAAREGAQFVGGLEIGAVPIVACVSQLSFLRGQPVQGFFVRKAPKDHGTRKRLEGVAPEALRGRQVLIVDDVTTTGASVLQAVEIARAEGATVDTVLTVVDRLEGATANLAAHRVKLVPLTTADEYGL
;
A
#
# COMPACT_ATOMS: atom_id res chain seq x y z
N MET A 1 2.94 -7.69 -35.78
CA MET A 1 4.22 -7.91 -35.09
C MET A 1 4.64 -6.56 -34.54
N LEU A 2 4.35 -6.29 -33.26
CA LEU A 2 4.69 -5.00 -32.64
C LEU A 2 6.18 -5.04 -32.32
N ASP A 3 6.93 -4.15 -32.97
CA ASP A 3 8.34 -3.93 -32.68
C ASP A 3 8.47 -3.30 -31.28
N VAL A 4 8.84 -4.14 -30.31
CA VAL A 4 9.15 -3.69 -28.95
C VAL A 4 10.55 -3.11 -28.98
N ALA A 5 10.65 -1.84 -29.39
CA ALA A 5 11.88 -1.08 -29.31
C ALA A 5 12.52 -1.26 -27.93
N ALA A 6 13.81 -1.66 -27.92
CA ALA A 6 14.59 -1.90 -26.74
C ALA A 6 14.47 -0.69 -25.78
N ARG A 7 13.92 -0.92 -24.58
CA ARG A 7 13.87 0.10 -23.52
C ARG A 7 15.30 0.57 -23.25
N PRO A 8 15.54 1.91 -23.20
CA PRO A 8 16.78 2.39 -22.64
C PRO A 8 16.92 1.83 -21.22
N ALA A 9 18.08 1.25 -20.91
CA ALA A 9 18.38 0.73 -19.59
C ALA A 9 18.09 1.82 -18.57
N THR A 10 17.07 1.60 -17.73
CA THR A 10 16.71 2.53 -16.66
C THR A 10 17.95 2.66 -15.78
N LYS A 11 18.57 3.86 -15.73
CA LYS A 11 19.68 4.12 -14.82
C LYS A 11 19.24 3.67 -13.43
N VAL A 12 20.02 2.78 -12.81
CA VAL A 12 19.79 2.33 -11.42
C VAL A 12 19.79 3.59 -10.55
N GLN A 13 18.59 4.07 -10.21
CA GLN A 13 18.45 5.21 -9.32
C GLN A 13 18.90 4.78 -7.92
N THR A 14 19.65 5.65 -7.23
CA THR A 14 19.97 5.45 -5.82
C THR A 14 18.69 5.41 -4.98
N SER A 15 18.74 4.82 -3.79
CA SER A 15 17.58 4.81 -2.87
C SER A 15 17.05 6.22 -2.61
N ARG A 16 17.95 7.19 -2.44
CA ARG A 16 17.62 8.62 -2.29
C ARG A 16 16.91 9.17 -3.54
N GLY A 17 17.44 8.91 -4.72
CA GLY A 17 16.82 9.38 -5.97
C GLY A 17 15.44 8.77 -6.22
N ARG A 18 15.20 7.52 -5.80
CA ARG A 18 13.86 6.91 -5.85
C ARG A 18 12.90 7.56 -4.87
N GLN A 19 13.36 7.94 -3.66
CA GLN A 19 12.56 8.67 -2.69
C GLN A 19 12.14 10.04 -3.21
N GLU A 20 13.09 10.84 -3.67
CA GLU A 20 12.85 12.17 -4.23
C GLU A 20 11.89 12.08 -5.43
N ARG A 21 12.03 11.07 -6.28
CA ARG A 21 11.14 10.86 -7.42
C ARG A 21 9.73 10.46 -7.02
N LEU A 22 9.58 9.59 -6.00
CA LEU A 22 8.26 9.21 -5.47
C LEU A 22 7.53 10.43 -4.91
N VAL A 23 8.20 11.25 -4.09
CA VAL A 23 7.64 12.49 -3.56
C VAL A 23 7.18 13.42 -4.68
N ALA A 24 8.02 13.61 -5.73
CA ALA A 24 7.68 14.45 -6.87
C ALA A 24 6.44 13.96 -7.62
N ILE A 25 6.35 12.66 -7.93
CA ILE A 25 5.20 12.07 -8.63
C ILE A 25 3.90 12.18 -7.81
N VAL A 26 3.98 11.90 -6.51
CA VAL A 26 2.81 12.02 -5.61
C VAL A 26 2.36 13.47 -5.53
N SER A 27 3.30 14.42 -5.38
CA SER A 27 3.00 15.85 -5.35
C SER A 27 2.32 16.33 -6.63
N GLU A 28 2.83 15.89 -7.78
CA GLU A 28 2.33 16.29 -9.10
C GLU A 28 0.95 15.70 -9.42
N ARG A 29 0.73 14.42 -9.08
CA ARG A 29 -0.42 13.64 -9.57
C ARG A 29 -1.52 13.42 -8.55
N SER A 30 -1.17 13.38 -7.28
CA SER A 30 -2.05 12.85 -6.22
C SER A 30 -2.34 13.84 -5.11
N LEU A 31 -1.53 14.89 -4.94
CA LEU A 31 -1.76 15.90 -3.92
C LEU A 31 -2.68 17.01 -4.45
N LEU A 32 -3.87 17.10 -3.88
CA LEU A 32 -4.83 18.17 -4.14
C LEU A 32 -4.73 19.19 -2.99
N ARG A 33 -4.44 20.44 -3.32
CA ARG A 33 -4.47 21.58 -2.40
C ARG A 33 -5.67 22.44 -2.75
N SER A 34 -6.67 22.48 -1.90
CA SER A 34 -7.82 23.36 -2.06
C SER A 34 -8.28 23.84 -0.70
N GLY A 35 -8.84 25.05 -0.63
CA GLY A 35 -9.10 25.78 0.60
C GLY A 35 -9.98 25.07 1.65
N GLU A 36 -10.86 24.15 1.23
CA GLU A 36 -11.65 23.27 2.13
C GLU A 36 -12.09 22.02 1.37
N ILE A 37 -11.50 20.88 1.72
CA ILE A 37 -11.97 19.58 1.23
C ILE A 37 -12.71 18.89 2.36
N ARG A 38 -13.98 18.54 2.16
CA ARG A 38 -14.73 17.70 3.10
C ARG A 38 -14.18 16.27 3.05
N LEU A 39 -13.72 15.79 4.19
CA LEU A 39 -13.29 14.40 4.36
C LEU A 39 -14.51 13.50 4.59
N VAL A 40 -14.42 12.24 4.20
CA VAL A 40 -15.43 11.20 4.46
C VAL A 40 -15.65 11.01 5.97
N SER A 41 -14.67 11.33 6.81
CA SER A 41 -14.74 11.33 8.28
C SER A 41 -15.54 12.50 8.88
N GLY A 42 -16.04 13.43 8.06
CA GLY A 42 -16.86 14.57 8.50
C GLY A 42 -16.09 15.86 8.83
N GLY A 43 -14.76 15.86 8.76
CA GLY A 43 -13.92 17.06 8.94
C GLY A 43 -13.62 17.77 7.62
N THR A 44 -13.03 18.98 7.69
CA THR A 44 -12.45 19.70 6.56
C THR A 44 -10.93 19.60 6.61
N SER A 45 -10.28 19.49 5.45
CA SER A 45 -8.83 19.51 5.32
C SER A 45 -8.40 20.48 4.24
N ALA A 46 -7.25 21.13 4.43
CA ALA A 46 -6.65 22.00 3.42
C ALA A 46 -6.01 21.22 2.25
N PHE A 47 -5.87 19.90 2.38
CA PHE A 47 -5.27 19.03 1.38
C PHE A 47 -5.90 17.64 1.37
N TYR A 48 -5.79 16.96 0.24
CA TYR A 48 -6.24 15.58 0.05
C TYR A 48 -5.26 14.82 -0.84
N PHE A 49 -4.97 13.57 -0.49
CA PHE A 49 -4.21 12.67 -1.34
C PHE A 49 -5.16 11.71 -2.06
N ASP A 50 -5.32 11.87 -3.38
CA ASP A 50 -5.89 10.84 -4.24
C ASP A 50 -4.77 10.04 -4.89
N MET A 51 -4.46 8.88 -4.35
CA MET A 51 -3.33 8.09 -4.83
C MET A 51 -3.59 7.37 -6.16
N LYS A 52 -4.84 7.30 -6.62
CA LYS A 52 -5.17 6.63 -7.88
C LYS A 52 -4.37 7.14 -9.08
N PRO A 53 -4.22 8.47 -9.33
CA PRO A 53 -3.41 8.95 -10.44
C PRO A 53 -1.93 8.54 -10.38
N THR A 54 -1.34 8.43 -9.18
CA THR A 54 0.02 7.91 -9.01
C THR A 54 0.07 6.40 -9.19
N LEU A 55 -0.81 5.64 -8.52
CA LEU A 55 -0.77 4.18 -8.51
C LEU A 55 -1.17 3.54 -9.85
N PHE A 56 -1.94 4.24 -10.68
CA PHE A 56 -2.25 3.80 -12.04
C PHE A 56 -1.29 4.39 -13.11
N SER A 57 -0.32 5.23 -12.72
CA SER A 57 0.73 5.63 -13.64
C SER A 57 1.82 4.55 -13.71
N PRO A 58 2.40 4.28 -14.89
CA PRO A 58 3.43 3.23 -15.02
C PRO A 58 4.63 3.43 -14.10
N GLU A 59 5.11 4.68 -13.97
CA GLU A 59 6.27 5.01 -13.15
C GLU A 59 5.94 4.98 -11.66
N GLY A 60 4.82 5.57 -11.24
CA GLY A 60 4.40 5.59 -9.84
C GLY A 60 4.12 4.19 -9.31
N ALA A 61 3.40 3.37 -10.09
CA ALA A 61 3.14 1.97 -9.76
C ALA A 61 4.44 1.18 -9.59
N ALA A 62 5.42 1.35 -10.51
CA ALA A 62 6.70 0.67 -10.43
C ALA A 62 7.50 1.08 -9.19
N LEU A 63 7.61 2.39 -8.92
CA LEU A 63 8.33 2.91 -7.74
C LEU A 63 7.74 2.40 -6.43
N VAL A 64 6.41 2.44 -6.29
CA VAL A 64 5.74 1.93 -5.08
C VAL A 64 5.93 0.43 -4.95
N ALA A 65 5.72 -0.35 -6.03
CA ALA A 65 5.87 -1.80 -6.00
C ALA A 65 7.31 -2.23 -5.66
N GLU A 66 8.33 -1.54 -6.19
CA GLU A 66 9.73 -1.79 -5.85
C GLU A 66 10.02 -1.60 -4.37
N ARG A 67 9.54 -0.50 -3.78
CA ARG A 67 9.75 -0.19 -2.37
C ARG A 67 9.02 -1.17 -1.45
N VAL A 68 7.78 -1.53 -1.80
CA VAL A 68 7.02 -2.55 -1.06
C VAL A 68 7.75 -3.90 -1.12
N LEU A 69 8.24 -4.30 -2.27
CA LEU A 69 8.91 -5.57 -2.46
C LEU A 69 10.26 -5.64 -1.71
N GLU A 70 11.05 -4.56 -1.73
CA GLU A 70 12.28 -4.44 -0.92
C GLU A 70 11.97 -4.60 0.58
N PHE A 71 10.84 -4.06 1.02
CA PHE A 71 10.42 -4.15 2.42
C PHE A 71 9.90 -5.55 2.75
N ALA A 72 9.06 -6.13 1.88
CA ALA A 72 8.54 -7.48 2.05
C ALA A 72 9.69 -8.52 2.16
N ALA A 73 10.72 -8.38 1.35
CA ALA A 73 11.90 -9.25 1.40
C ALA A 73 12.65 -9.13 2.74
N ARG A 74 12.81 -7.91 3.29
CA ARG A 74 13.46 -7.69 4.59
C ARG A 74 12.68 -8.28 5.76
N GLU A 75 11.36 -8.19 5.71
CA GLU A 75 10.48 -8.72 6.74
C GLU A 75 10.18 -10.23 6.57
N GLY A 76 10.67 -10.85 5.50
CA GLY A 76 10.37 -12.24 5.18
C GLY A 76 8.89 -12.48 4.85
N ALA A 77 8.18 -11.44 4.38
CA ALA A 77 6.77 -11.52 4.06
C ALA A 77 6.53 -12.39 2.82
N GLN A 78 5.70 -13.39 2.95
CA GLN A 78 5.31 -14.30 1.87
C GLN A 78 4.03 -13.83 1.19
N PHE A 79 3.28 -12.96 1.85
CA PHE A 79 2.03 -12.39 1.37
C PHE A 79 2.02 -10.87 1.55
N VAL A 80 1.42 -10.19 0.59
CA VAL A 80 1.15 -8.75 0.66
C VAL A 80 -0.34 -8.52 0.46
N GLY A 81 -0.97 -7.78 1.34
CA GLY A 81 -2.40 -7.51 1.25
C GLY A 81 -2.79 -6.16 1.86
N GLY A 82 -4.06 -5.80 1.76
CA GLY A 82 -4.58 -4.57 2.36
C GLY A 82 -6.06 -4.36 2.11
N LEU A 83 -6.62 -3.27 2.62
CA LEU A 83 -8.04 -2.97 2.49
C LEU A 83 -8.36 -2.42 1.09
N GLU A 84 -9.47 -2.87 0.48
CA GLU A 84 -9.98 -2.25 -0.74
C GLU A 84 -10.37 -0.78 -0.51
N ILE A 85 -10.25 0.10 -1.53
CA ILE A 85 -9.70 -0.11 -2.85
C ILE A 85 -8.23 0.36 -2.94
N GLY A 86 -7.73 1.15 -1.98
CA GLY A 86 -6.41 1.78 -2.02
C GLY A 86 -5.26 0.78 -2.14
N ALA A 87 -5.33 -0.33 -1.41
CA ALA A 87 -4.29 -1.36 -1.47
C ALA A 87 -4.30 -2.19 -2.77
N VAL A 88 -5.43 -2.31 -3.45
CA VAL A 88 -5.59 -3.25 -4.59
C VAL A 88 -4.58 -3.00 -5.72
N PRO A 89 -4.39 -1.76 -6.24
CA PRO A 89 -3.40 -1.52 -7.28
C PRO A 89 -1.97 -1.79 -6.80
N ILE A 90 -1.65 -1.49 -5.54
CA ILE A 90 -0.34 -1.76 -4.96
C ILE A 90 -0.07 -3.27 -4.95
N VAL A 91 -0.99 -4.05 -4.39
CA VAL A 91 -0.88 -5.51 -4.29
C VAL A 91 -0.73 -6.15 -5.66
N ALA A 92 -1.51 -5.73 -6.66
CA ALA A 92 -1.43 -6.27 -8.01
C ALA A 92 -0.05 -6.03 -8.65
N CYS A 93 0.48 -4.80 -8.54
CA CYS A 93 1.79 -4.46 -9.08
C CYS A 93 2.94 -5.16 -8.34
N VAL A 94 2.84 -5.31 -7.01
CA VAL A 94 3.83 -6.05 -6.20
C VAL A 94 3.85 -7.52 -6.59
N SER A 95 2.70 -8.19 -6.70
CA SER A 95 2.63 -9.60 -7.09
C SER A 95 3.25 -9.83 -8.48
N GLN A 96 2.92 -8.98 -9.46
CA GLN A 96 3.49 -9.06 -10.81
C GLN A 96 5.01 -8.87 -10.77
N LEU A 97 5.49 -7.80 -10.10
CA LEU A 97 6.92 -7.49 -10.05
C LEU A 97 7.71 -8.58 -9.33
N SER A 98 7.16 -9.15 -8.25
CA SER A 98 7.79 -10.22 -7.49
C SER A 98 8.04 -11.48 -8.33
N PHE A 99 7.07 -11.85 -9.15
CA PHE A 99 7.21 -12.95 -10.11
C PHE A 99 8.31 -12.68 -11.14
N LEU A 100 8.31 -11.48 -11.73
CA LEU A 100 9.32 -11.09 -12.72
C LEU A 100 10.74 -11.04 -12.14
N ARG A 101 10.88 -10.86 -10.83
CA ARG A 101 12.17 -10.88 -10.11
C ARG A 101 12.54 -12.26 -9.56
N GLY A 102 11.74 -13.29 -9.80
CA GLY A 102 12.00 -14.65 -9.33
C GLY A 102 11.86 -14.83 -7.80
N GLN A 103 11.18 -13.91 -7.13
CA GLN A 103 10.91 -13.95 -5.69
C GLN A 103 9.41 -13.74 -5.44
N PRO A 104 8.55 -14.70 -5.79
CA PRO A 104 7.11 -14.50 -5.82
C PRO A 104 6.54 -14.25 -4.43
N VAL A 105 5.78 -13.15 -4.30
CA VAL A 105 4.99 -12.78 -3.13
C VAL A 105 3.52 -12.82 -3.54
N GLN A 106 2.72 -13.58 -2.82
CA GLN A 106 1.30 -13.74 -3.12
C GLN A 106 0.50 -12.52 -2.65
N GLY A 107 -0.34 -12.00 -3.54
CA GLY A 107 -1.23 -10.87 -3.24
C GLY A 107 -2.61 -11.31 -2.78
N PHE A 108 -3.22 -10.52 -1.88
CA PHE A 108 -4.64 -10.61 -1.51
C PHE A 108 -5.18 -9.22 -1.17
N PHE A 109 -6.50 -9.08 -1.06
CA PHE A 109 -7.09 -7.88 -0.48
C PHE A 109 -8.26 -8.19 0.44
N VAL A 110 -8.56 -7.27 1.31
CA VAL A 110 -9.67 -7.33 2.26
C VAL A 110 -10.77 -6.39 1.83
N ARG A 111 -11.99 -6.89 1.76
CA ARG A 111 -13.19 -6.07 1.45
C ARG A 111 -13.61 -5.24 2.65
N LYS A 112 -14.07 -4.03 2.40
CA LYS A 112 -14.68 -3.15 3.44
C LYS A 112 -15.94 -3.77 4.03
N ALA A 113 -16.73 -4.43 3.19
CA ALA A 113 -17.95 -5.14 3.60
C ALA A 113 -17.92 -6.59 3.11
N PRO A 114 -18.56 -7.52 3.84
CA PRO A 114 -18.78 -8.88 3.36
C PRO A 114 -19.57 -8.89 2.04
N LYS A 115 -19.42 -9.95 1.24
CA LYS A 115 -20.27 -10.17 0.06
C LYS A 115 -21.71 -10.42 0.50
N ASP A 116 -22.66 -9.87 -0.25
CA ASP A 116 -24.08 -10.11 -0.01
C ASP A 116 -24.50 -11.55 -0.34
N HIS A 117 -23.76 -12.20 -1.24
CA HIS A 117 -23.98 -13.56 -1.71
C HIS A 117 -22.72 -14.42 -1.59
N GLY A 118 -22.91 -15.73 -1.31
CA GLY A 118 -21.81 -16.71 -1.22
C GLY A 118 -21.22 -16.82 0.20
N THR A 119 -19.91 -17.01 0.29
CA THR A 119 -19.21 -17.40 1.53
C THR A 119 -19.08 -16.31 2.59
N ARG A 120 -19.62 -15.11 2.38
CA ARG A 120 -19.48 -13.91 3.27
C ARG A 120 -18.04 -13.59 3.67
N LYS A 121 -17.06 -14.17 2.98
CA LYS A 121 -15.64 -13.94 3.26
C LYS A 121 -15.26 -12.52 2.84
N ARG A 122 -14.43 -11.89 3.67
CA ARG A 122 -13.88 -10.56 3.38
C ARG A 122 -12.52 -10.63 2.71
N LEU A 123 -11.85 -11.77 2.75
CA LEU A 123 -10.52 -11.98 2.16
C LEU A 123 -10.67 -12.52 0.74
N GLU A 124 -9.99 -11.87 -0.21
CA GLU A 124 -10.03 -12.18 -1.64
C GLU A 124 -8.62 -12.36 -2.21
N GLY A 125 -8.50 -13.22 -3.22
CA GLY A 125 -7.22 -13.48 -3.92
C GLY A 125 -6.47 -14.70 -3.40
N VAL A 126 -6.78 -15.16 -2.19
CA VAL A 126 -6.20 -16.39 -1.60
C VAL A 126 -7.25 -17.15 -0.81
N ALA A 127 -7.02 -18.45 -0.59
CA ALA A 127 -7.77 -19.19 0.42
C ALA A 127 -7.36 -18.67 1.82
N PRO A 128 -8.31 -18.45 2.74
CA PRO A 128 -7.98 -17.94 4.09
C PRO A 128 -6.91 -18.77 4.80
N GLU A 129 -7.01 -20.09 4.67
CA GLU A 129 -6.10 -21.05 5.29
C GLU A 129 -4.64 -20.88 4.82
N ALA A 130 -4.42 -20.26 3.65
CA ALA A 130 -3.09 -20.01 3.11
C ALA A 130 -2.28 -19.01 3.96
N LEU A 131 -2.95 -18.16 4.74
CA LEU A 131 -2.31 -17.16 5.60
C LEU A 131 -1.84 -17.73 6.94
N ARG A 132 -2.32 -18.94 7.33
CA ARG A 132 -2.02 -19.51 8.65
C ARG A 132 -0.52 -19.73 8.87
N GLY A 133 0.02 -19.11 9.92
CA GLY A 133 1.43 -19.18 10.29
C GLY A 133 2.37 -18.47 9.31
N ARG A 134 1.83 -17.63 8.40
CA ARG A 134 2.62 -16.91 7.42
C ARG A 134 2.88 -15.47 7.85
N GLN A 135 4.06 -14.97 7.49
CA GLN A 135 4.38 -13.55 7.63
C GLN A 135 3.70 -12.77 6.50
N VAL A 136 2.90 -11.78 6.88
CA VAL A 136 2.08 -10.96 5.98
C VAL A 136 2.45 -9.50 6.15
N LEU A 137 2.73 -8.81 5.05
CA LEU A 137 2.86 -7.36 5.01
C LEU A 137 1.51 -6.75 4.59
N ILE A 138 0.95 -5.89 5.43
CA ILE A 138 -0.23 -5.11 5.05
C ILE A 138 0.23 -3.78 4.45
N VAL A 139 -0.42 -3.39 3.34
CA VAL A 139 -0.14 -2.14 2.62
C VAL A 139 -1.38 -1.25 2.55
N ASP A 140 -1.15 0.06 2.52
CA ASP A 140 -2.20 1.06 2.32
C ASP A 140 -1.69 2.18 1.39
N ASP A 141 -2.58 2.89 0.74
CA ASP A 141 -2.21 4.02 -0.12
C ASP A 141 -2.02 5.31 0.70
N VAL A 142 -2.97 5.66 1.55
CA VAL A 142 -2.91 6.83 2.43
C VAL A 142 -3.41 6.47 3.82
N THR A 143 -2.59 6.68 4.82
CA THR A 143 -2.97 6.44 6.21
C THR A 143 -3.17 7.76 6.93
N THR A 144 -4.34 7.92 7.59
CA THR A 144 -4.69 9.05 8.45
C THR A 144 -4.60 8.63 9.92
N THR A 145 -5.67 8.07 10.47
CA THR A 145 -5.70 7.54 11.83
C THR A 145 -5.30 6.08 11.94
N GLY A 146 -5.14 5.38 10.81
CA GLY A 146 -4.85 3.94 10.77
C GLY A 146 -6.06 3.03 10.97
N ALA A 147 -7.26 3.57 11.21
CA ALA A 147 -8.44 2.76 11.50
C ALA A 147 -8.85 1.83 10.33
N SER A 148 -8.71 2.30 9.09
CA SER A 148 -9.02 1.50 7.90
C SER A 148 -8.06 0.34 7.71
N VAL A 149 -6.77 0.60 7.80
CA VAL A 149 -5.74 -0.42 7.60
C VAL A 149 -5.73 -1.45 8.75
N LEU A 150 -6.10 -1.03 9.96
CA LEU A 150 -6.24 -1.92 11.11
C LEU A 150 -7.27 -3.03 10.86
N GLN A 151 -8.36 -2.75 10.15
CA GLN A 151 -9.33 -3.77 9.76
C GLN A 151 -8.69 -4.88 8.92
N ALA A 152 -7.78 -4.53 8.00
CA ALA A 152 -7.07 -5.54 7.20
C ALA A 152 -6.11 -6.37 8.07
N VAL A 153 -5.43 -5.74 9.02
CA VAL A 153 -4.57 -6.42 10.01
C VAL A 153 -5.37 -7.43 10.82
N GLU A 154 -6.49 -7.02 11.40
CA GLU A 154 -7.34 -7.87 12.24
C GLU A 154 -7.89 -9.06 11.48
N ILE A 155 -8.34 -8.86 10.24
CA ILE A 155 -8.86 -9.94 9.40
C ILE A 155 -7.75 -10.92 9.03
N ALA A 156 -6.58 -10.45 8.62
CA ALA A 156 -5.46 -11.33 8.32
C ALA A 156 -5.02 -12.13 9.56
N ARG A 157 -4.94 -11.50 10.73
CA ARG A 157 -4.64 -12.17 12.01
C ARG A 157 -5.70 -13.20 12.41
N ALA A 158 -6.98 -12.91 12.16
CA ALA A 158 -8.07 -13.86 12.43
C ALA A 158 -7.95 -15.14 11.58
N GLU A 159 -7.35 -15.04 10.39
CA GLU A 159 -7.02 -16.19 9.53
C GLU A 159 -5.68 -16.85 9.91
N GLY A 160 -5.06 -16.44 11.02
CA GLY A 160 -3.84 -17.02 11.56
C GLY A 160 -2.53 -16.48 10.98
N ALA A 161 -2.57 -15.33 10.29
CA ALA A 161 -1.37 -14.64 9.81
C ALA A 161 -0.59 -13.98 10.96
N THR A 162 0.72 -13.86 10.80
CA THR A 162 1.55 -12.93 11.56
C THR A 162 1.62 -11.61 10.80
N VAL A 163 1.17 -10.52 11.44
CA VAL A 163 1.20 -9.17 10.87
C VAL A 163 1.84 -8.23 11.90
N ASP A 164 3.10 -7.88 11.67
CA ASP A 164 3.86 -7.01 12.58
C ASP A 164 4.04 -5.60 12.01
N THR A 165 3.85 -5.45 10.70
CA THR A 165 4.12 -4.21 9.98
C THR A 165 3.01 -3.88 8.99
N VAL A 166 2.66 -2.59 8.97
CA VAL A 166 1.90 -1.93 7.90
C VAL A 166 2.85 -1.00 7.16
N LEU A 167 2.84 -1.06 5.83
CA LEU A 167 3.54 -0.11 4.99
C LEU A 167 2.51 0.76 4.26
N THR A 168 2.63 2.07 4.40
CA THR A 168 1.77 3.03 3.70
C THR A 168 2.57 3.86 2.70
N VAL A 169 1.95 4.22 1.56
CA VAL A 169 2.63 5.11 0.61
C VAL A 169 2.74 6.51 1.18
N VAL A 170 1.67 7.04 1.76
CA VAL A 170 1.65 8.35 2.42
C VAL A 170 1.09 8.23 3.83
N ASP A 171 1.88 8.61 4.85
CA ASP A 171 1.35 8.85 6.20
C ASP A 171 1.03 10.35 6.34
N ARG A 172 -0.21 10.66 6.68
CA ARG A 172 -0.67 12.04 6.90
C ARG A 172 -0.27 12.59 8.27
N LEU A 173 0.36 11.78 9.12
CA LEU A 173 0.77 12.13 10.49
C LEU A 173 -0.41 12.49 11.41
N GLU A 174 -1.58 11.90 11.18
CA GLU A 174 -2.82 12.14 11.96
C GLU A 174 -3.07 11.06 13.03
N GLY A 175 -2.01 10.51 13.61
CA GLY A 175 -2.08 9.60 14.77
C GLY A 175 -2.03 8.10 14.45
N ALA A 176 -1.87 7.70 13.19
CA ALA A 176 -1.83 6.29 12.79
C ALA A 176 -0.73 5.49 13.49
N THR A 177 0.46 6.07 13.64
CA THR A 177 1.59 5.40 14.32
C THR A 177 1.24 4.97 15.74
N ALA A 178 0.63 5.86 16.53
CA ALA A 178 0.22 5.55 17.90
C ALA A 178 -0.92 4.52 17.93
N ASN A 179 -1.91 4.67 17.06
CA ASN A 179 -3.04 3.76 16.96
C ASN A 179 -2.60 2.33 16.60
N LEU A 180 -1.76 2.17 15.58
CA LEU A 180 -1.25 0.86 15.17
C LEU A 180 -0.32 0.25 16.22
N ALA A 181 0.51 1.05 16.88
CA ALA A 181 1.38 0.60 17.97
C ALA A 181 0.59 0.01 19.15
N ALA A 182 -0.58 0.57 19.48
CA ALA A 182 -1.47 0.02 20.51
C ALA A 182 -1.96 -1.41 20.15
N HIS A 183 -1.98 -1.76 18.86
CA HIS A 183 -2.33 -3.08 18.33
C HIS A 183 -1.10 -3.94 18.01
N ARG A 184 0.09 -3.56 18.49
CA ARG A 184 1.38 -4.24 18.23
C ARG A 184 1.69 -4.35 16.72
N VAL A 185 1.46 -3.27 16.01
CA VAL A 185 1.78 -3.14 14.59
C VAL A 185 2.62 -1.89 14.38
N LYS A 186 3.72 -2.04 13.67
CA LYS A 186 4.57 -0.92 13.27
C LYS A 186 4.04 -0.30 11.97
N LEU A 187 3.88 1.03 11.95
CA LEU A 187 3.65 1.76 10.69
C LEU A 187 5.00 2.15 10.07
N VAL A 188 5.14 1.88 8.79
CA VAL A 188 6.31 2.30 8.00
C VAL A 188 5.82 3.07 6.77
N PRO A 189 5.95 4.40 6.74
CA PRO A 189 5.60 5.18 5.58
C PRO A 189 6.69 5.13 4.52
N LEU A 190 6.30 5.16 3.24
CA LEU A 190 7.22 5.48 2.14
C LEU A 190 7.46 6.98 2.06
N THR A 191 6.44 7.78 2.32
CA THR A 191 6.50 9.24 2.42
C THR A 191 5.58 9.73 3.53
N THR A 192 5.84 10.91 4.06
CA THR A 192 5.02 11.57 5.09
C THR A 192 4.50 12.92 4.62
N ALA A 193 3.44 13.45 5.24
CA ALA A 193 2.87 14.75 4.91
C ALA A 193 3.91 15.88 4.94
N ASP A 194 4.87 15.83 5.86
CA ASP A 194 5.95 16.82 5.98
C ASP A 194 6.81 16.94 4.72
N GLU A 195 7.02 15.83 3.99
CA GLU A 195 7.80 15.82 2.74
C GLU A 195 7.11 16.59 1.60
N TYR A 196 5.83 16.94 1.79
CA TYR A 196 5.02 17.74 0.86
C TYR A 196 4.81 19.18 1.36
N GLY A 197 5.40 19.56 2.51
CA GLY A 197 5.22 20.86 3.12
C GLY A 197 3.81 21.08 3.69
N LEU A 198 3.25 20.08 4.34
CA LEU A 198 1.91 20.06 4.92
C LEU A 198 1.97 19.95 6.43
#